data_5f029f35f0ae987461bc13588c13908c
#
_entry.id   5f029f35f0ae987461bc13588c13908c
#
_cell.length_a   1.000
_cell.length_b   1.000
_cell.length_c   1.000
_cell.angle_alpha   90.00
_cell.angle_beta   90.00
_cell.angle_gamma   90.00
#
_symmetry.space_group_name_H-M   'P 1'
#
loop_
_entity.id
_entity.type
_entity.pdbx_description
1 polymer ?
#
loop_
_entity_poly.entity_id
_entity_poly.type
_entity_poly.pdbx_seq_one_letter_code
_entity_poly.pdbx_strand_id
1 'polypeptide(L)'
;IGANVGTTSTAILAVIKATPNARRVAAAHVFFNVLTGVVALLILPTVLELVKRVSEALSLDPSVATTLALFHTLFNCLGVLLMWPLAGGMIRVLLRLFKSQDEELARPQHLDDSLLDAPELALEAVRKELVRQGDMALEIARHHVLGARIPHPVAALEAAVPRLGADIRSFAFRLHRMAESVDDNTLQRIVRSSHHYERMAIRAESLPRAIRTTSCTEVNQALGVFRGLLDRLCAELDTSQPDFVLDTTETLFQSLREEYRMLKFHLLAAVSAQKLPIEIMEALMARSEGKMTSLESGLKAARRLSQLRGLPASVL
;
A
#
# COMPACT_ATOMS: atom_id res chain seq x y z
N ILE A 1 -1.38 2.32 -41.19
CA ILE A 1 -2.16 3.03 -40.16
C ILE A 1 -3.13 2.03 -39.50
N GLY A 2 -4.03 1.39 -40.25
CA GLY A 2 -5.02 0.48 -39.69
C GLY A 2 -4.46 -0.68 -38.85
N ALA A 3 -3.31 -1.24 -39.25
CA ALA A 3 -2.64 -2.29 -38.47
C ALA A 3 -2.21 -1.80 -37.07
N ASN A 4 -1.68 -0.58 -36.96
CA ASN A 4 -1.27 0.00 -35.67
C ASN A 4 -2.48 0.25 -34.76
N VAL A 5 -3.59 0.73 -35.31
CA VAL A 5 -4.84 0.87 -34.53
C VAL A 5 -5.42 -0.52 -34.18
N GLY A 6 -5.36 -1.49 -35.11
CA GLY A 6 -5.84 -2.85 -34.89
C GLY A 6 -5.11 -3.58 -33.74
N THR A 7 -3.81 -3.40 -33.60
CA THR A 7 -3.05 -4.00 -32.48
C THR A 7 -3.47 -3.47 -31.10
N THR A 8 -4.12 -2.30 -31.01
CA THR A 8 -4.61 -1.78 -29.74
C THR A 8 -5.81 -2.57 -29.19
N SER A 9 -6.57 -3.26 -30.06
CA SER A 9 -7.69 -4.08 -29.62
C SER A 9 -7.25 -5.26 -28.76
N THR A 10 -6.11 -5.87 -29.08
CA THR A 10 -5.54 -6.96 -28.26
C THR A 10 -5.05 -6.43 -26.90
N ALA A 11 -4.49 -5.22 -26.86
CA ALA A 11 -4.08 -4.59 -25.63
C ALA A 11 -5.30 -4.28 -24.72
N ILE A 12 -6.42 -3.84 -25.29
CA ILE A 12 -7.67 -3.61 -24.54
C ILE A 12 -8.20 -4.92 -23.95
N LEU A 13 -8.26 -5.99 -24.74
CA LEU A 13 -8.73 -7.29 -24.31
C LEU A 13 -7.85 -7.87 -23.17
N ALA A 14 -6.54 -7.71 -23.29
CA ALA A 14 -5.59 -8.20 -22.30
C ALA A 14 -5.74 -7.54 -20.90
N VAL A 15 -6.32 -6.34 -20.81
CA VAL A 15 -6.39 -5.57 -19.57
C VAL A 15 -7.79 -5.53 -18.92
N ILE A 16 -8.78 -6.25 -19.43
CA ILE A 16 -10.16 -6.23 -18.90
C ILE A 16 -10.20 -6.56 -17.40
N LYS A 17 -9.38 -7.51 -16.94
CA LYS A 17 -9.28 -7.91 -15.52
C LYS A 17 -7.92 -7.53 -14.90
N ALA A 18 -7.15 -6.68 -15.55
CA ALA A 18 -5.82 -6.32 -15.10
C ALA A 18 -5.83 -5.17 -14.07
N THR A 19 -4.66 -4.93 -13.49
CA THR A 19 -4.43 -3.84 -12.52
C THR A 19 -4.71 -2.47 -13.15
N PRO A 20 -5.05 -1.44 -12.35
CA PRO A 20 -5.24 -0.07 -12.85
C PRO A 20 -4.04 0.45 -13.64
N ASN A 21 -2.81 0.11 -13.25
CA ASN A 21 -1.61 0.50 -14.00
C ASN A 21 -1.54 -0.14 -15.39
N ALA A 22 -1.87 -1.43 -15.51
CA ALA A 22 -1.95 -2.09 -16.80
C ALA A 22 -3.02 -1.46 -17.71
N ARG A 23 -4.19 -1.10 -17.15
CA ARG A 23 -5.24 -0.37 -17.88
C ARG A 23 -4.79 1.02 -18.32
N ARG A 24 -4.03 1.75 -17.49
CA ARG A 24 -3.43 3.05 -17.84
C ARG A 24 -2.48 2.92 -19.04
N VAL A 25 -1.61 1.90 -19.03
CA VAL A 25 -0.68 1.64 -20.13
C VAL A 25 -1.41 1.28 -21.42
N ALA A 26 -2.42 0.40 -21.35
CA ALA A 26 -3.22 0.03 -22.52
C ALA A 26 -3.99 1.24 -23.08
N ALA A 27 -4.60 2.06 -22.21
CA ALA A 27 -5.31 3.26 -22.65
C ALA A 27 -4.35 4.30 -23.26
N ALA A 28 -3.14 4.47 -22.70
CA ALA A 28 -2.11 5.31 -23.32
C ALA A 28 -1.70 4.81 -24.71
N HIS A 29 -1.53 3.50 -24.87
CA HIS A 29 -1.21 2.88 -26.15
C HIS A 29 -2.33 3.08 -27.20
N VAL A 30 -3.58 2.89 -26.80
CA VAL A 30 -4.76 3.16 -27.66
C VAL A 30 -4.78 4.63 -28.08
N PHE A 31 -4.66 5.55 -27.12
CA PHE A 31 -4.69 6.99 -27.38
C PHE A 31 -3.55 7.40 -28.32
N PHE A 32 -2.33 6.91 -28.09
CA PHE A 32 -1.17 7.15 -28.95
C PHE A 32 -1.45 6.74 -30.40
N ASN A 33 -1.90 5.48 -30.63
CA ASN A 33 -2.11 4.97 -31.98
C ASN A 33 -3.30 5.61 -32.68
N VAL A 34 -4.40 5.87 -31.96
CA VAL A 34 -5.58 6.53 -32.53
C VAL A 34 -5.27 7.98 -32.90
N LEU A 35 -4.65 8.73 -32.00
CA LEU A 35 -4.28 10.12 -32.26
C LEU A 35 -3.32 10.23 -33.45
N THR A 36 -2.25 9.43 -33.43
CA THR A 36 -1.26 9.41 -34.51
C THR A 36 -1.90 8.95 -35.83
N GLY A 37 -2.78 7.95 -35.78
CA GLY A 37 -3.50 7.46 -36.94
C GLY A 37 -4.41 8.52 -37.58
N VAL A 38 -5.18 9.24 -36.76
CA VAL A 38 -6.05 10.32 -37.23
C VAL A 38 -5.21 11.45 -37.88
N VAL A 39 -4.17 11.92 -37.19
CA VAL A 39 -3.30 12.96 -37.75
C VAL A 39 -2.62 12.50 -39.01
N ALA A 40 -2.05 11.29 -39.07
CA ALA A 40 -1.40 10.74 -40.24
C ALA A 40 -2.35 10.58 -41.44
N LEU A 41 -3.65 10.25 -41.19
CA LEU A 41 -4.66 10.20 -42.26
C LEU A 41 -4.97 11.59 -42.80
N LEU A 42 -5.08 12.60 -41.96
CA LEU A 42 -5.34 13.99 -42.35
C LEU A 42 -4.22 14.57 -43.21
N ILE A 43 -2.98 14.21 -42.91
CA ILE A 43 -1.77 14.68 -43.66
C ILE A 43 -1.16 13.59 -44.56
N LEU A 44 -1.91 12.56 -44.93
CA LEU A 44 -1.42 11.40 -45.66
C LEU A 44 -0.63 11.75 -46.90
N PRO A 45 -1.07 12.69 -47.78
CA PRO A 45 -0.29 13.07 -48.97
C PRO A 45 1.10 13.61 -48.61
N THR A 46 1.18 14.42 -47.54
CA THR A 46 2.45 14.99 -47.05
C THR A 46 3.39 13.92 -46.51
N VAL A 47 2.84 12.95 -45.76
CA VAL A 47 3.64 11.83 -45.21
C VAL A 47 4.17 10.95 -46.35
N LEU A 48 3.37 10.66 -47.39
CA LEU A 48 3.80 9.88 -48.54
C LEU A 48 4.91 10.61 -49.37
N GLU A 49 4.78 11.91 -49.57
CA GLU A 49 5.81 12.72 -50.23
C GLU A 49 7.11 12.73 -49.41
N LEU A 50 7.02 12.80 -48.05
CA LEU A 50 8.17 12.72 -47.15
C LEU A 50 8.86 11.33 -47.26
N VAL A 51 8.07 10.24 -47.27
CA VAL A 51 8.60 8.88 -47.47
C VAL A 51 9.40 8.80 -48.76
N LYS A 52 8.87 9.34 -49.87
CA LYS A 52 9.52 9.35 -51.14
C LYS A 52 10.86 10.11 -51.12
N ARG A 53 10.86 11.34 -50.57
CA ARG A 53 12.08 12.17 -50.44
C ARG A 53 13.14 11.51 -49.56
N VAL A 54 12.76 10.90 -48.46
CA VAL A 54 13.68 10.18 -47.58
C VAL A 54 14.25 8.95 -48.24
N SER A 55 13.43 8.19 -49.00
CA SER A 55 13.89 7.04 -49.79
C SER A 55 14.92 7.44 -50.85
N GLU A 56 14.66 8.53 -51.58
CA GLU A 56 15.58 9.08 -52.58
C GLU A 56 16.89 9.59 -51.95
N ALA A 57 16.80 10.35 -50.85
CA ALA A 57 17.95 10.90 -50.14
C ALA A 57 18.89 9.82 -49.57
N LEU A 58 18.31 8.70 -49.14
CA LEU A 58 19.07 7.56 -48.60
C LEU A 58 19.46 6.53 -49.66
N SER A 59 19.14 6.78 -50.94
CA SER A 59 19.40 5.87 -52.07
C SER A 59 18.90 4.44 -51.81
N LEU A 60 17.71 4.33 -51.20
CA LEU A 60 17.11 3.04 -50.88
C LEU A 60 16.42 2.44 -52.10
N ASP A 61 16.39 1.10 -52.18
CA ASP A 61 15.66 0.38 -53.24
C ASP A 61 14.15 0.74 -53.16
N PRO A 62 13.52 1.21 -54.24
CA PRO A 62 12.13 1.64 -54.29
C PRO A 62 11.14 0.45 -54.28
N SER A 63 11.36 -0.51 -53.38
CA SER A 63 10.44 -1.63 -53.17
C SER A 63 9.24 -1.25 -52.31
N VAL A 64 8.14 -2.00 -52.44
CA VAL A 64 6.97 -1.84 -51.60
C VAL A 64 7.31 -2.06 -50.11
N ALA A 65 8.22 -3.01 -49.85
CA ALA A 65 8.67 -3.30 -48.51
C ALA A 65 9.41 -2.12 -47.87
N THR A 66 10.34 -1.49 -48.60
CA THR A 66 11.08 -0.29 -48.17
C THR A 66 10.14 0.89 -47.90
N THR A 67 9.19 1.13 -48.81
CA THR A 67 8.18 2.18 -48.64
C THR A 67 7.33 1.97 -47.40
N LEU A 68 6.90 0.73 -47.15
CA LEU A 68 6.13 0.40 -45.95
C LEU A 68 6.95 0.57 -44.66
N ALA A 69 8.20 0.13 -44.67
CA ALA A 69 9.11 0.26 -43.53
C ALA A 69 9.38 1.74 -43.17
N LEU A 70 9.68 2.56 -44.19
CA LEU A 70 9.85 4.01 -44.01
C LEU A 70 8.59 4.69 -43.49
N PHE A 71 7.44 4.36 -44.11
CA PHE A 71 6.15 4.89 -43.63
C PHE A 71 5.93 4.53 -42.18
N HIS A 72 6.16 3.28 -41.76
CA HIS A 72 6.01 2.84 -40.39
C HIS A 72 6.94 3.60 -39.45
N THR A 73 8.20 3.80 -39.81
CA THR A 73 9.17 4.57 -39.03
C THR A 73 8.74 6.02 -38.89
N LEU A 74 8.39 6.70 -39.98
CA LEU A 74 7.92 8.08 -39.96
C LEU A 74 6.60 8.25 -39.18
N PHE A 75 5.69 7.28 -39.28
CA PHE A 75 4.45 7.24 -38.50
C PHE A 75 4.73 7.20 -37.00
N ASN A 76 5.65 6.35 -36.54
CA ASN A 76 6.00 6.28 -35.11
C ASN A 76 6.76 7.53 -34.64
N CYS A 77 7.66 8.09 -35.45
CA CYS A 77 8.31 9.37 -35.17
C CYS A 77 7.28 10.51 -35.04
N LEU A 78 6.29 10.57 -35.92
CA LEU A 78 5.18 11.52 -35.83
C LEU A 78 4.40 11.34 -34.53
N GLY A 79 4.11 10.09 -34.14
CA GLY A 79 3.44 9.77 -32.90
C GLY A 79 4.19 10.28 -31.67
N VAL A 80 5.50 10.05 -31.60
CA VAL A 80 6.34 10.56 -30.51
C VAL A 80 6.33 12.09 -30.47
N LEU A 81 6.45 12.73 -31.64
CA LEU A 81 6.46 14.21 -31.72
C LEU A 81 5.15 14.81 -31.25
N LEU A 82 4.00 14.20 -31.60
CA LEU A 82 2.67 14.63 -31.16
C LEU A 82 2.46 14.38 -29.67
N MET A 83 2.94 13.25 -29.15
CA MET A 83 2.72 12.89 -27.75
C MET A 83 3.62 13.62 -26.78
N TRP A 84 4.79 14.06 -27.19
CA TRP A 84 5.75 14.74 -26.33
C TRP A 84 5.12 15.89 -25.52
N PRO A 85 4.44 16.88 -26.13
CA PRO A 85 3.79 17.95 -25.39
C PRO A 85 2.51 17.50 -24.66
N LEU A 86 1.84 16.45 -25.10
CA LEU A 86 0.58 15.96 -24.55
C LEU A 86 0.74 14.98 -23.39
N ALA A 87 1.93 14.38 -23.24
CA ALA A 87 2.19 13.28 -22.30
C ALA A 87 1.80 13.64 -20.85
N GLY A 88 2.17 14.82 -20.36
CA GLY A 88 1.81 15.26 -19.01
C GLY A 88 0.31 15.43 -18.78
N GLY A 89 -0.43 15.90 -19.80
CA GLY A 89 -1.89 15.99 -19.77
C GLY A 89 -2.54 14.62 -19.78
N MET A 90 -2.11 13.75 -20.67
CA MET A 90 -2.57 12.38 -20.78
C MET A 90 -2.37 11.60 -19.48
N ILE A 91 -1.18 11.66 -18.87
CA ILE A 91 -0.90 10.98 -17.60
C ILE A 91 -1.88 11.46 -16.51
N ARG A 92 -2.11 12.76 -16.38
CA ARG A 92 -3.07 13.30 -15.39
C ARG A 92 -4.50 12.77 -15.61
N VAL A 93 -4.93 12.65 -16.85
CA VAL A 93 -6.26 12.11 -17.18
C VAL A 93 -6.33 10.62 -16.86
N LEU A 94 -5.32 9.85 -17.25
CA LEU A 94 -5.27 8.40 -16.99
C LEU A 94 -5.22 8.05 -15.50
N LEU A 95 -4.48 8.84 -14.71
CA LEU A 95 -4.46 8.70 -13.24
C LEU A 95 -5.82 8.97 -12.60
N ARG A 96 -6.62 9.87 -13.18
CA ARG A 96 -7.98 10.16 -12.70
C ARG A 96 -9.00 9.11 -13.11
N LEU A 97 -8.88 8.55 -14.33
CA LEU A 97 -9.83 7.56 -14.87
C LEU A 97 -9.66 6.18 -14.24
N PHE A 98 -8.43 5.77 -14.02
CA PHE A 98 -8.13 4.42 -13.50
C PHE A 98 -7.55 4.51 -12.10
N LYS A 99 -8.40 4.88 -11.13
CA LYS A 99 -8.01 4.89 -9.72
C LYS A 99 -7.79 3.47 -9.23
N SER A 100 -6.74 3.26 -8.45
CA SER A 100 -6.49 2.02 -7.75
C SER A 100 -6.97 2.15 -6.30
N GLN A 101 -7.48 1.07 -5.72
CA GLN A 101 -7.95 1.09 -4.33
C GLN A 101 -6.82 1.42 -3.35
N ASP A 102 -5.60 0.94 -3.61
CA ASP A 102 -4.43 1.26 -2.81
C ASP A 102 -4.04 2.74 -2.87
N GLU A 103 -4.15 3.38 -4.05
CA GLU A 103 -3.93 4.83 -4.20
C GLU A 103 -5.00 5.65 -3.45
N GLU A 104 -6.25 5.20 -3.48
CA GLU A 104 -7.35 5.89 -2.79
C GLU A 104 -7.21 5.74 -1.26
N LEU A 105 -6.89 4.54 -0.77
CA LEU A 105 -6.62 4.28 0.64
C LEU A 105 -5.38 5.02 1.16
N ALA A 106 -4.32 5.09 0.34
CA ALA A 106 -3.09 5.79 0.71
C ALA A 106 -3.21 7.32 0.70
N ARG A 107 -4.20 7.87 -0.02
CA ARG A 107 -4.34 9.33 -0.15
C ARG A 107 -4.64 9.97 1.21
N PRO A 108 -3.86 10.97 1.67
CA PRO A 108 -4.18 11.73 2.87
C PRO A 108 -5.55 12.39 2.75
N GLN A 109 -6.36 12.31 3.80
CA GLN A 109 -7.70 12.90 3.85
C GLN A 109 -7.74 14.20 4.66
N HIS A 110 -6.80 14.34 5.60
CA HIS A 110 -6.77 15.45 6.55
C HIS A 110 -5.54 16.36 6.38
N LEU A 111 -4.48 15.91 5.65
CA LEU A 111 -3.29 16.73 5.45
C LEU A 111 -3.50 17.71 4.29
N ASP A 112 -3.42 18.98 4.59
CA ASP A 112 -3.46 20.07 3.60
C ASP A 112 -2.35 21.07 3.90
N ASP A 113 -1.66 21.56 2.88
CA ASP A 113 -0.54 22.48 3.03
C ASP A 113 -0.97 23.83 3.63
N SER A 114 -2.23 24.21 3.48
CA SER A 114 -2.80 25.41 4.12
C SER A 114 -2.83 25.34 5.65
N LEU A 115 -2.78 24.12 6.23
CA LEU A 115 -2.74 23.92 7.68
C LEU A 115 -1.35 24.20 8.27
N LEU A 116 -0.30 24.30 7.47
CA LEU A 116 1.06 24.55 7.97
C LEU A 116 1.20 25.89 8.68
N ASP A 117 0.34 26.86 8.35
CA ASP A 117 0.27 28.16 9.01
C ASP A 117 -0.51 28.14 10.35
N ALA A 118 -1.15 26.99 10.68
CA ALA A 118 -1.91 26.79 11.92
C ALA A 118 -1.45 25.49 12.62
N PRO A 119 -0.35 25.52 13.39
CA PRO A 119 0.33 24.32 13.91
C PRO A 119 -0.54 23.38 14.72
N GLU A 120 -1.47 23.89 15.52
CA GLU A 120 -2.39 23.09 16.33
C GLU A 120 -3.35 22.29 15.45
N LEU A 121 -3.92 22.92 14.42
CA LEU A 121 -4.79 22.24 13.44
C LEU A 121 -4.01 21.24 12.59
N ALA A 122 -2.77 21.58 12.22
CA ALA A 122 -1.88 20.68 11.50
C ALA A 122 -1.53 19.42 12.32
N LEU A 123 -1.27 19.57 13.63
CA LEU A 123 -1.02 18.44 14.52
C LEU A 123 -2.26 17.55 14.70
N GLU A 124 -3.44 18.16 14.79
CA GLU A 124 -4.69 17.40 14.85
C GLU A 124 -4.94 16.65 13.53
N ALA A 125 -4.66 17.25 12.38
CA ALA A 125 -4.72 16.59 11.08
C ALA A 125 -3.76 15.41 10.99
N VAL A 126 -2.52 15.58 11.44
CA VAL A 126 -1.52 14.49 11.53
C VAL A 126 -2.01 13.38 12.46
N ARG A 127 -2.61 13.72 13.62
CA ARG A 127 -3.17 12.75 14.55
C ARG A 127 -4.27 11.91 13.89
N LYS A 128 -5.20 12.54 13.18
CA LYS A 128 -6.28 11.85 12.45
C LYS A 128 -5.74 10.91 11.39
N GLU A 129 -4.70 11.30 10.65
CA GLU A 129 -4.07 10.43 9.66
C GLU A 129 -3.29 9.27 10.29
N LEU A 130 -2.67 9.48 11.46
CA LEU A 130 -2.04 8.39 12.21
C LEU A 130 -3.07 7.37 12.70
N VAL A 131 -4.25 7.82 13.18
CA VAL A 131 -5.36 6.92 13.54
C VAL A 131 -5.77 6.11 12.33
N ARG A 132 -6.01 6.76 11.18
CA ARG A 132 -6.39 6.09 9.93
C ARG A 132 -5.32 5.09 9.45
N GLN A 133 -4.04 5.42 9.56
CA GLN A 133 -2.94 4.48 9.27
C GLN A 133 -2.97 3.29 10.23
N GLY A 134 -3.28 3.53 11.51
CA GLY A 134 -3.45 2.50 12.52
C GLY A 134 -4.60 1.56 12.23
N ASP A 135 -5.76 2.08 11.82
CA ASP A 135 -6.93 1.28 11.44
C ASP A 135 -6.62 0.34 10.28
N MET A 136 -5.97 0.84 9.23
CA MET A 136 -5.53 0.00 8.10
C MET A 136 -4.53 -1.07 8.53
N ALA A 137 -3.55 -0.74 9.38
CA ALA A 137 -2.60 -1.70 9.90
C ALA A 137 -3.27 -2.75 10.79
N LEU A 138 -4.29 -2.36 11.57
CA LEU A 138 -5.07 -3.27 12.39
C LEU A 138 -5.96 -4.20 11.55
N GLU A 139 -6.55 -3.73 10.45
CA GLU A 139 -7.26 -4.60 9.50
C GLU A 139 -6.33 -5.68 8.93
N ILE A 140 -5.12 -5.32 8.51
CA ILE A 140 -4.10 -6.28 8.06
C ILE A 140 -3.78 -7.29 9.17
N ALA A 141 -3.57 -6.82 10.41
CA ALA A 141 -3.30 -7.69 11.54
C ALA A 141 -4.49 -8.62 11.83
N ARG A 142 -5.73 -8.12 11.86
CA ARG A 142 -6.94 -8.94 12.04
C ARG A 142 -7.04 -10.03 10.98
N HIS A 143 -6.72 -9.72 9.72
CA HIS A 143 -6.72 -10.72 8.66
C HIS A 143 -5.67 -11.81 8.87
N HIS A 144 -4.40 -11.44 9.03
CA HIS A 144 -3.29 -12.42 9.10
C HIS A 144 -3.18 -13.11 10.47
N VAL A 145 -3.45 -12.40 11.57
CA VAL A 145 -3.34 -12.92 12.95
C VAL A 145 -4.55 -13.80 13.29
N LEU A 146 -5.76 -13.34 12.99
CA LEU A 146 -7.00 -14.01 13.37
C LEU A 146 -7.64 -14.82 12.24
N GLY A 147 -7.32 -14.53 10.98
CA GLY A 147 -7.98 -15.07 9.81
C GLY A 147 -9.34 -14.39 9.55
N ALA A 148 -9.52 -13.17 10.05
CA ALA A 148 -10.75 -12.43 9.91
C ALA A 148 -11.00 -12.00 8.47
N ARG A 149 -12.28 -11.92 8.07
CA ARG A 149 -12.67 -11.23 6.84
C ARG A 149 -12.65 -9.72 7.09
N ILE A 150 -12.03 -8.99 6.18
CA ILE A 150 -11.91 -7.53 6.24
C ILE A 150 -12.60 -6.90 5.03
N PRO A 151 -13.08 -5.64 5.14
CA PRO A 151 -13.83 -4.97 4.08
C PRO A 151 -12.98 -4.64 2.86
N HIS A 152 -11.69 -4.33 3.07
CA HIS A 152 -10.80 -3.94 1.98
C HIS A 152 -9.93 -5.11 1.51
N PRO A 153 -9.51 -5.13 0.24
CA PRO A 153 -8.51 -6.09 -0.23
C PRO A 153 -7.19 -5.93 0.53
N VAL A 154 -6.69 -7.02 1.11
CA VAL A 154 -5.47 -7.01 1.93
C VAL A 154 -4.30 -6.37 1.19
N ALA A 155 -4.06 -6.78 -0.07
CA ALA A 155 -2.97 -6.25 -0.88
C ALA A 155 -3.07 -4.72 -1.11
N ALA A 156 -4.29 -4.16 -1.13
CA ALA A 156 -4.47 -2.71 -1.22
C ALA A 156 -4.08 -2.00 0.08
N LEU A 157 -4.43 -2.58 1.23
CA LEU A 157 -4.02 -2.05 2.55
C LEU A 157 -2.51 -2.15 2.75
N GLU A 158 -1.91 -3.30 2.41
CA GLU A 158 -0.46 -3.54 2.51
C GLU A 158 0.34 -2.51 1.69
N ALA A 159 -0.16 -2.15 0.50
CA ALA A 159 0.44 -1.10 -0.31
C ALA A 159 0.15 0.33 0.21
N ALA A 160 -1.02 0.56 0.82
CA ALA A 160 -1.45 1.88 1.26
C ALA A 160 -0.76 2.33 2.57
N VAL A 161 -0.61 1.44 3.55
CA VAL A 161 -0.05 1.77 4.88
C VAL A 161 1.32 2.45 4.81
N PRO A 162 2.33 1.95 4.06
CA PRO A 162 3.63 2.62 3.99
C PRO A 162 3.59 3.92 3.19
N ARG A 163 2.73 4.04 2.17
CA ARG A 163 2.57 5.28 1.39
C ARG A 163 1.98 6.39 2.24
N LEU A 164 0.87 6.13 2.93
CA LEU A 164 0.27 7.08 3.85
C LEU A 164 1.27 7.48 4.96
N GLY A 165 2.01 6.52 5.51
CA GLY A 165 3.05 6.80 6.49
C GLY A 165 4.14 7.74 5.97
N ALA A 166 4.56 7.60 4.71
CA ALA A 166 5.51 8.50 4.07
C ALA A 166 4.95 9.92 3.96
N ASP A 167 3.69 10.08 3.57
CA ASP A 167 3.03 11.39 3.46
C ASP A 167 2.88 12.05 4.84
N ILE A 168 2.46 11.30 5.87
CA ILE A 168 2.38 11.79 7.25
C ILE A 168 3.75 12.31 7.71
N ARG A 169 4.81 11.54 7.53
CA ARG A 169 6.17 11.94 7.95
C ARG A 169 6.66 13.17 7.17
N SER A 170 6.43 13.19 5.86
CA SER A 170 6.80 14.34 5.02
C SER A 170 6.10 15.62 5.47
N PHE A 171 4.80 15.56 5.76
CA PHE A 171 4.03 16.69 6.28
C PHE A 171 4.54 17.12 7.67
N ALA A 172 4.77 16.16 8.58
CA ALA A 172 5.27 16.44 9.92
C ALA A 172 6.66 17.12 9.92
N PHE A 173 7.56 16.71 9.00
CA PHE A 173 8.85 17.38 8.83
C PHE A 173 8.71 18.80 8.31
N ARG A 174 7.76 19.07 7.40
CA ARG A 174 7.50 20.43 6.93
C ARG A 174 6.94 21.30 8.04
N LEU A 175 5.98 20.78 8.79
CA LEU A 175 5.37 21.46 9.94
C LEU A 175 6.44 21.81 11.00
N HIS A 176 7.29 20.86 11.37
CA HIS A 176 8.37 21.07 12.34
C HIS A 176 9.35 22.19 11.91
N ARG A 177 9.63 22.31 10.61
CA ARG A 177 10.51 23.38 10.11
C ARG A 177 9.84 24.76 10.09
N MET A 178 8.51 24.83 10.02
CA MET A 178 7.76 26.10 9.93
C MET A 178 7.27 26.60 11.28
N ALA A 179 7.08 25.70 12.25
CA ALA A 179 6.46 26.00 13.54
C ALA A 179 7.39 25.64 14.71
N GLU A 180 7.88 26.66 15.42
CA GLU A 180 8.70 26.50 16.64
C GLU A 180 7.95 25.76 17.77
N SER A 181 6.60 25.80 17.74
CA SER A 181 5.76 25.10 18.72
C SER A 181 5.78 23.57 18.59
N VAL A 182 6.26 23.04 17.47
CA VAL A 182 6.38 21.59 17.23
C VAL A 182 7.83 21.18 17.53
N ASP A 183 8.07 20.70 18.75
CA ASP A 183 9.37 20.29 19.21
C ASP A 183 9.84 18.95 18.61
N ASP A 184 11.15 18.65 18.79
CA ASP A 184 11.77 17.40 18.34
C ASP A 184 11.09 16.16 18.92
N ASN A 185 10.56 16.22 20.16
CA ASN A 185 9.88 15.12 20.79
C ASN A 185 8.55 14.81 20.10
N THR A 186 7.81 15.85 19.74
CA THR A 186 6.54 15.72 19.01
C THR A 186 6.78 15.13 17.62
N LEU A 187 7.76 15.65 16.87
CA LEU A 187 8.15 15.08 15.59
C LEU A 187 8.57 13.60 15.75
N GLN A 188 9.39 13.28 16.73
CA GLN A 188 9.84 11.91 16.99
C GLN A 188 8.67 10.97 17.32
N ARG A 189 7.66 11.43 18.08
CA ARG A 189 6.47 10.65 18.41
C ARG A 189 5.67 10.34 17.15
N ILE A 190 5.45 11.33 16.27
CA ILE A 190 4.74 11.16 14.99
C ILE A 190 5.46 10.12 14.12
N VAL A 191 6.76 10.34 13.87
CA VAL A 191 7.58 9.46 13.01
C VAL A 191 7.58 8.03 13.53
N ARG A 192 7.80 7.86 14.85
CA ARG A 192 7.84 6.51 15.46
C ARG A 192 6.47 5.82 15.49
N SER A 193 5.35 6.56 15.68
CA SER A 193 4.00 5.99 15.59
C SER A 193 3.74 5.43 14.21
N SER A 194 3.98 6.24 13.18
CA SER A 194 3.83 5.82 11.78
C SER A 194 4.67 4.57 11.46
N HIS A 195 5.96 4.55 11.83
CA HIS A 195 6.81 3.37 11.62
C HIS A 195 6.35 2.14 12.39
N HIS A 196 5.78 2.30 13.59
CA HIS A 196 5.26 1.16 14.33
C HIS A 196 4.01 0.55 13.68
N TYR A 197 3.12 1.36 13.09
CA TYR A 197 1.99 0.87 12.32
C TYR A 197 2.45 0.14 11.03
N GLU A 198 3.44 0.67 10.32
CA GLU A 198 4.06 -0.04 9.19
C GLU A 198 4.64 -1.39 9.62
N ARG A 199 5.37 -1.43 10.74
CA ARG A 199 5.95 -2.68 11.27
C ARG A 199 4.87 -3.67 11.72
N MET A 200 3.74 -3.21 12.25
CA MET A 200 2.59 -4.05 12.58
C MET A 200 2.07 -4.76 11.34
N ALA A 201 1.85 -4.02 10.25
CA ALA A 201 1.38 -4.56 8.98
C ALA A 201 2.36 -5.56 8.37
N ILE A 202 3.64 -5.20 8.21
CA ILE A 202 4.69 -6.06 7.64
C ILE A 202 4.87 -7.35 8.43
N ARG A 203 4.85 -7.29 9.75
CA ARG A 203 5.00 -8.49 10.60
C ARG A 203 3.77 -9.38 10.55
N ALA A 204 2.58 -8.82 10.38
CA ALA A 204 1.37 -9.60 10.19
C ALA A 204 1.39 -10.36 8.86
N GLU A 205 1.78 -9.70 7.77
CA GLU A 205 1.91 -10.29 6.43
C GLU A 205 2.92 -11.45 6.40
N SER A 206 4.05 -11.31 7.09
CA SER A 206 5.15 -12.28 7.10
C SER A 206 4.90 -13.53 7.95
N LEU A 207 3.67 -13.74 8.48
CA LEU A 207 3.38 -14.87 9.35
C LEU A 207 3.46 -16.23 8.63
N PRO A 208 4.09 -17.26 9.24
CA PRO A 208 4.11 -18.62 8.70
C PRO A 208 2.71 -19.20 8.51
N ARG A 209 2.57 -20.26 7.70
CA ARG A 209 1.29 -20.95 7.48
C ARG A 209 0.63 -21.39 8.78
N ALA A 210 -0.70 -21.32 8.82
CA ALA A 210 -1.45 -21.69 10.01
C ALA A 210 -1.47 -23.20 10.24
N ILE A 211 -0.98 -23.64 11.40
CA ILE A 211 -1.28 -24.94 11.97
C ILE A 211 -2.45 -24.73 12.92
N ARG A 212 -3.61 -25.33 12.62
CA ARG A 212 -4.85 -25.07 13.37
C ARG A 212 -5.03 -25.96 14.59
N THR A 213 -4.62 -27.20 14.49
CA THR A 213 -4.77 -28.23 15.53
C THR A 213 -3.59 -29.20 15.52
N THR A 214 -3.29 -29.78 16.66
CA THR A 214 -2.30 -30.84 16.85
C THR A 214 -2.98 -32.08 17.42
N SER A 215 -2.25 -33.18 17.52
CA SER A 215 -2.72 -34.38 18.23
C SER A 215 -2.70 -34.24 19.77
N CYS A 216 -2.10 -33.17 20.31
CA CYS A 216 -1.94 -32.92 21.74
C CYS A 216 -3.03 -32.00 22.27
N THR A 217 -3.88 -32.49 23.15
CA THR A 217 -5.02 -31.76 23.71
C THR A 217 -4.58 -30.55 24.54
N GLU A 218 -3.53 -30.68 25.33
CA GLU A 218 -3.00 -29.63 26.20
C GLU A 218 -2.47 -28.46 25.37
N VAL A 219 -1.77 -28.75 24.26
CA VAL A 219 -1.29 -27.74 23.32
C VAL A 219 -2.46 -27.04 22.63
N ASN A 220 -3.49 -27.76 22.21
CA ASN A 220 -4.67 -27.18 21.56
C ASN A 220 -5.45 -26.28 22.53
N GLN A 221 -5.54 -26.63 23.80
CA GLN A 221 -6.18 -25.81 24.84
C GLN A 221 -5.40 -24.51 25.05
N ALA A 222 -4.08 -24.56 25.24
CA ALA A 222 -3.23 -23.38 25.37
C ALA A 222 -3.29 -22.48 24.11
N LEU A 223 -3.29 -23.05 22.91
CA LEU A 223 -3.51 -22.31 21.67
C LEU A 223 -4.89 -21.63 21.62
N GLY A 224 -5.92 -22.26 22.18
CA GLY A 224 -7.27 -21.71 22.28
C GLY A 224 -7.29 -20.45 23.15
N VAL A 225 -6.71 -20.50 24.36
CA VAL A 225 -6.61 -19.35 25.28
C VAL A 225 -5.78 -18.23 24.64
N PHE A 226 -4.62 -18.56 24.08
CA PHE A 226 -3.76 -17.59 23.40
C PHE A 226 -4.49 -16.87 22.23
N ARG A 227 -5.29 -17.60 21.44
CA ARG A 227 -6.11 -17.02 20.36
C ARG A 227 -7.19 -16.08 20.89
N GLY A 228 -7.87 -16.49 21.99
CA GLY A 228 -8.88 -15.63 22.62
C GLY A 228 -8.32 -14.31 23.13
N LEU A 229 -7.09 -14.32 23.69
CA LEU A 229 -6.40 -13.09 24.08
C LEU A 229 -5.96 -12.24 22.89
N LEU A 230 -5.49 -12.87 21.80
CA LEU A 230 -5.17 -12.14 20.55
C LEU A 230 -6.40 -11.42 19.98
N ASP A 231 -7.56 -12.09 19.98
CA ASP A 231 -8.82 -11.52 19.49
C ASP A 231 -9.25 -10.31 20.31
N ARG A 232 -9.24 -10.44 21.64
CA ARG A 232 -9.53 -9.34 22.55
C ARG A 232 -8.54 -8.18 22.39
N LEU A 233 -7.25 -8.46 22.29
CA LEU A 233 -6.25 -7.43 22.10
C LEU A 233 -6.41 -6.71 20.74
N CYS A 234 -6.77 -7.40 19.68
CA CYS A 234 -7.10 -6.79 18.39
C CYS A 234 -8.35 -5.91 18.45
N ALA A 235 -9.31 -6.21 19.31
CA ALA A 235 -10.48 -5.35 19.53
C ALA A 235 -10.08 -4.06 20.28
N GLU A 236 -9.30 -4.19 21.35
CA GLU A 236 -8.89 -3.08 22.21
C GLU A 236 -7.76 -2.20 21.62
N LEU A 237 -7.06 -2.65 20.58
CA LEU A 237 -6.01 -1.86 19.87
C LEU A 237 -6.57 -0.83 18.89
N ASP A 238 -7.88 -0.75 18.76
CA ASP A 238 -8.55 0.17 17.86
C ASP A 238 -8.55 1.60 18.43
N THR A 239 -7.56 2.40 18.01
CA THR A 239 -7.37 3.78 18.48
C THR A 239 -8.39 4.77 17.93
N SER A 240 -9.24 4.36 16.98
CA SER A 240 -10.33 5.17 16.43
C SER A 240 -11.56 5.17 17.33
N GLN A 241 -11.69 4.17 18.21
CA GLN A 241 -12.81 4.07 19.14
C GLN A 241 -12.74 5.16 20.21
N PRO A 242 -13.89 5.77 20.56
CA PRO A 242 -13.95 6.82 21.58
C PRO A 242 -13.63 6.31 22.98
N ASP A 243 -13.83 5.03 23.23
CA ASP A 243 -13.60 4.33 24.50
C ASP A 243 -12.23 3.66 24.59
N PHE A 244 -11.31 3.94 23.65
CA PHE A 244 -9.95 3.42 23.69
C PHE A 244 -9.22 3.81 24.98
N VAL A 245 -8.80 2.79 25.76
CA VAL A 245 -8.04 2.94 27.00
C VAL A 245 -6.69 2.22 26.87
N LEU A 246 -5.59 2.98 26.92
CA LEU A 246 -4.24 2.44 26.77
C LEU A 246 -3.89 1.43 27.86
N ASP A 247 -4.22 1.71 29.13
CA ASP A 247 -3.88 0.84 30.28
C ASP A 247 -4.55 -0.53 30.17
N THR A 248 -5.80 -0.59 29.68
CA THR A 248 -6.51 -1.85 29.41
C THR A 248 -5.78 -2.66 28.35
N THR A 249 -5.39 -2.01 27.25
CA THR A 249 -4.66 -2.64 26.15
C THR A 249 -3.29 -3.15 26.59
N GLU A 250 -2.59 -2.40 27.45
CA GLU A 250 -1.30 -2.81 28.03
C GLU A 250 -1.44 -4.01 28.96
N THR A 251 -2.47 -4.03 29.80
CA THR A 251 -2.78 -5.15 30.70
C THR A 251 -3.09 -6.43 29.92
N LEU A 252 -3.90 -6.33 28.87
CA LEU A 252 -4.18 -7.44 27.97
C LEU A 252 -2.92 -7.96 27.27
N PHE A 253 -2.02 -7.07 26.87
CA PHE A 253 -0.77 -7.47 26.25
C PHE A 253 0.15 -8.20 27.25
N GLN A 254 0.20 -7.81 28.51
CA GLN A 254 0.93 -8.55 29.54
C GLN A 254 0.32 -9.94 29.75
N SER A 255 -1.01 -10.05 29.83
CA SER A 255 -1.68 -11.36 29.91
C SER A 255 -1.36 -12.24 28.71
N LEU A 256 -1.32 -11.68 27.51
CA LEU A 256 -0.91 -12.40 26.28
C LEU A 256 0.55 -12.89 26.36
N ARG A 257 1.45 -12.11 26.96
CA ARG A 257 2.85 -12.52 27.19
C ARG A 257 2.97 -13.71 28.14
N GLU A 258 2.21 -13.69 29.23
CA GLU A 258 2.20 -14.82 30.17
C GLU A 258 1.65 -16.08 29.49
N GLU A 259 0.55 -15.96 28.77
CA GLU A 259 -0.03 -17.10 28.06
C GLU A 259 0.91 -17.65 26.97
N TYR A 260 1.68 -16.79 26.31
CA TYR A 260 2.72 -17.24 25.38
C TYR A 260 3.83 -18.04 26.08
N ARG A 261 4.21 -17.67 27.31
CA ARG A 261 5.17 -18.48 28.10
C ARG A 261 4.61 -19.85 28.44
N MET A 262 3.32 -19.92 28.85
CA MET A 262 2.63 -21.17 29.13
C MET A 262 2.51 -22.04 27.86
N LEU A 263 2.16 -21.44 26.74
CA LEU A 263 2.13 -22.13 25.44
C LEU A 263 3.49 -22.74 25.09
N LYS A 264 4.58 -22.01 25.28
CA LYS A 264 5.96 -22.56 25.06
C LYS A 264 6.24 -23.73 25.97
N PHE A 265 5.84 -23.67 27.25
CA PHE A 265 6.01 -24.78 28.19
C PHE A 265 5.25 -26.04 27.72
N HIS A 266 3.97 -25.90 27.34
CA HIS A 266 3.18 -27.03 26.83
C HIS A 266 3.75 -27.61 25.52
N LEU A 267 4.24 -26.76 24.62
CA LEU A 267 4.88 -27.21 23.38
C LEU A 267 6.14 -28.02 23.65
N LEU A 268 7.04 -27.55 24.52
CA LEU A 268 8.25 -28.26 24.90
C LEU A 268 7.95 -29.58 25.62
N ALA A 269 6.98 -29.57 26.53
CA ALA A 269 6.56 -30.80 27.22
C ALA A 269 5.97 -31.84 26.25
N ALA A 270 5.20 -31.41 25.26
CA ALA A 270 4.63 -32.29 24.25
C ALA A 270 5.70 -32.92 23.35
N VAL A 271 6.74 -32.16 22.97
CA VAL A 271 7.89 -32.71 22.21
C VAL A 271 8.70 -33.70 23.06
N SER A 272 9.00 -33.34 24.31
CA SER A 272 9.73 -34.22 25.26
C SER A 272 8.99 -35.53 25.52
N ALA A 273 7.66 -35.52 25.53
CA ALA A 273 6.80 -36.69 25.66
C ALA A 273 6.58 -37.44 24.32
N GLN A 274 7.25 -37.06 23.25
CA GLN A 274 7.09 -37.59 21.89
C GLN A 274 5.64 -37.52 21.34
N LYS A 275 4.81 -36.61 21.84
CA LYS A 275 3.42 -36.39 21.41
C LYS A 275 3.33 -35.38 20.25
N LEU A 276 4.39 -34.61 20.00
CA LEU A 276 4.43 -33.56 19.00
C LEU A 276 5.78 -33.57 18.26
N PRO A 277 5.81 -33.56 16.91
CA PRO A 277 7.04 -33.36 16.13
C PRO A 277 7.67 -31.99 16.42
N ILE A 278 9.02 -31.93 16.42
CA ILE A 278 9.75 -30.69 16.72
C ILE A 278 9.49 -29.59 15.67
N GLU A 279 9.31 -29.95 14.42
CA GLU A 279 9.05 -29.02 13.31
C GLU A 279 7.68 -28.33 13.51
N ILE A 280 6.70 -29.04 14.04
CA ILE A 280 5.38 -28.47 14.36
C ILE A 280 5.48 -27.53 15.55
N MET A 281 6.25 -27.88 16.58
CA MET A 281 6.52 -26.99 17.71
C MET A 281 7.17 -25.69 17.25
N GLU A 282 8.25 -25.79 16.46
CA GLU A 282 8.97 -24.62 15.94
C GLU A 282 8.05 -23.72 15.10
N ALA A 283 7.23 -24.29 14.22
CA ALA A 283 6.29 -23.55 13.39
C ALA A 283 5.20 -22.85 14.24
N LEU A 284 4.69 -23.51 15.29
CA LEU A 284 3.73 -22.91 16.21
C LEU A 284 4.35 -21.79 17.05
N MET A 285 5.58 -21.97 17.52
CA MET A 285 6.31 -20.95 18.27
C MET A 285 6.57 -19.71 17.40
N ALA A 286 7.18 -19.90 16.23
CA ALA A 286 7.49 -18.81 15.30
C ALA A 286 6.23 -18.01 14.91
N ARG A 287 5.11 -18.72 14.64
CA ARG A 287 3.85 -18.06 14.30
C ARG A 287 3.26 -17.30 15.50
N SER A 288 3.25 -17.87 16.68
CA SER A 288 2.70 -17.23 17.88
C SER A 288 3.52 -16.00 18.28
N GLU A 289 4.85 -16.09 18.19
CA GLU A 289 5.76 -14.98 18.40
C GLU A 289 5.56 -13.87 17.37
N GLY A 290 5.44 -14.22 16.09
CA GLY A 290 5.17 -13.27 15.02
C GLY A 290 3.86 -12.50 15.23
N LYS A 291 2.78 -13.18 15.64
CA LYS A 291 1.50 -12.56 16.00
C LYS A 291 1.67 -11.56 17.16
N MET A 292 2.31 -11.99 18.22
CA MET A 292 2.54 -11.16 19.40
C MET A 292 3.38 -9.93 19.06
N THR A 293 4.47 -10.08 18.30
CA THR A 293 5.35 -8.96 17.91
C THR A 293 4.71 -7.99 16.93
N SER A 294 3.77 -8.46 16.10
CA SER A 294 2.94 -7.59 15.26
C SER A 294 2.09 -6.68 16.14
N LEU A 295 1.29 -7.24 17.06
CA LEU A 295 0.41 -6.47 17.95
C LEU A 295 1.20 -5.61 18.96
N GLU A 296 2.40 -6.04 19.40
CA GLU A 296 3.30 -5.21 20.20
C GLU A 296 3.72 -3.92 19.46
N SER A 297 3.88 -4.03 18.14
CA SER A 297 4.18 -2.84 17.32
C SER A 297 2.98 -1.88 17.30
N GLY A 298 1.75 -2.40 17.16
CA GLY A 298 0.52 -1.59 17.28
C GLY A 298 0.39 -0.92 18.64
N LEU A 299 0.63 -1.64 19.74
CA LEU A 299 0.60 -1.07 21.10
C LEU A 299 1.64 0.06 21.27
N LYS A 300 2.86 -0.12 20.74
CA LYS A 300 3.90 0.94 20.76
C LYS A 300 3.49 2.18 19.99
N ALA A 301 2.76 2.01 18.87
CA ALA A 301 2.20 3.13 18.12
C ALA A 301 1.09 3.84 18.91
N ALA A 302 0.14 3.10 19.45
CA ALA A 302 -0.96 3.61 20.23
C ALA A 302 -0.49 4.40 21.47
N ARG A 303 0.54 3.89 22.18
CA ARG A 303 1.17 4.60 23.31
C ARG A 303 1.74 5.96 22.91
N ARG A 304 2.38 6.07 21.76
CA ARG A 304 2.93 7.35 21.28
C ARG A 304 1.84 8.28 20.80
N LEU A 305 0.80 7.72 20.17
CA LEU A 305 -0.37 8.49 19.72
C LEU A 305 -1.14 9.09 20.90
N SER A 306 -1.28 8.36 22.02
CA SER A 306 -1.92 8.88 23.22
C SER A 306 -1.14 10.06 23.85
N GLN A 307 0.18 10.05 23.74
CA GLN A 307 1.05 11.15 24.17
C GLN A 307 0.92 12.41 23.29
N LEU A 308 0.44 12.29 22.06
CA LEU A 308 0.10 13.43 21.21
C LEU A 308 -1.26 14.06 21.60
N ARG A 309 -2.18 13.29 22.22
CA ARG A 309 -3.45 13.80 22.77
C ARG A 309 -3.27 14.72 23.98
N GLY A 310 -2.14 14.59 24.72
CA GLY A 310 -1.84 15.40 25.90
C GLY A 310 -1.22 16.78 25.61
N LEU A 311 -1.07 17.19 24.35
CA LEU A 311 -0.74 18.56 23.99
C LEU A 311 -1.99 19.41 24.23
N PRO A 312 -1.91 20.52 25.03
CA PRO A 312 -3.09 21.26 25.42
C PRO A 312 -3.84 21.76 24.19
N ALA A 313 -5.10 21.36 24.08
CA ALA A 313 -6.07 22.10 23.31
C ALA A 313 -6.29 23.44 24.06
N SER A 314 -5.32 24.32 23.99
CA SER A 314 -5.49 25.66 24.46
C SER A 314 -6.29 26.41 23.41
N VAL A 315 -7.56 26.63 23.77
CA VAL A 315 -8.48 27.58 23.16
C VAL A 315 -9.20 27.10 21.90
N LEU A 316 -10.32 26.42 22.12
CA LEU A 316 -11.52 26.65 21.31
C LEU A 316 -12.27 27.86 21.86
#